data_09a72e47c480e4d63976b6327b3a1c62
#
_entry.id   09a72e47c480e4d63976b6327b3a1c62
#
_cell.length_a   1.000
_cell.length_b   1.000
_cell.length_c   1.000
_cell.angle_alpha   90.00
_cell.angle_beta   90.00
_cell.angle_gamma   90.00
#
_symmetry.space_group_name_H-M   'P 1'
#
loop_
_entity.id
_entity.type
_entity.pdbx_description
1 polymer ?
#
loop_
_entity_poly.entity_id
_entity_poly.type
_entity_poly.pdbx_seq_one_letter_code
_entity_poly.pdbx_strand_id
1 'polypeptide(L)'
;MRAVVLGLIVAGILLAALPALRMGSDALYNHENITDETPFSFNQGVRRAVPAVVNVYNRSAHGNNNRGITTLGSGVIMNAKGYILTNKHVINNADQIIVALQDGRFFEATLVGSDGMTDLAVLKITASGLPVIPINPNRQAHIGDVVMAIGNPYNLGQTVTQGIISATGRVGLSSSGRQNFLQTDASINQGNSGGALINSLGELMGINTLTFDKSSDGETPEGIGFAIPTVLASKIMDKLIRDGRVIRGYIGITGRELPPLHGQGSNLDRVQGIIVSVVTPDGPADKAGIQANDVLLSVNGKPAISAQETMDQVAEIRPGSVIDVQVLRNDQKLTLPVTIQEFPDSSS
;
A
#
# COMPACT_ATOMS: atom_id res chain seq x y z
N MET A 1 -72.53 -24.67 -54.02
CA MET A 1 -71.12 -24.48 -54.45
C MET A 1 -70.44 -23.21 -53.94
N ARG A 2 -71.01 -22.00 -54.04
CA ARG A 2 -70.35 -20.75 -53.60
C ARG A 2 -69.97 -20.71 -52.11
N ALA A 3 -70.81 -21.24 -51.22
CA ALA A 3 -70.55 -21.25 -49.77
C ALA A 3 -69.38 -22.20 -49.36
N VAL A 4 -69.28 -23.34 -50.10
CA VAL A 4 -68.17 -24.30 -49.82
C VAL A 4 -66.82 -23.73 -50.26
N VAL A 5 -66.78 -23.03 -51.40
CA VAL A 5 -65.59 -22.40 -51.90
C VAL A 5 -65.13 -21.26 -50.95
N LEU A 6 -66.11 -20.48 -50.44
CA LEU A 6 -65.81 -19.41 -49.46
C LEU A 6 -65.25 -19.99 -48.14
N GLY A 7 -65.82 -21.10 -47.66
CA GLY A 7 -65.35 -21.80 -46.47
C GLY A 7 -63.94 -22.36 -46.59
N LEU A 8 -63.57 -22.89 -47.75
CA LEU A 8 -62.24 -23.39 -48.03
C LEU A 8 -61.19 -22.25 -48.12
N ILE A 9 -61.59 -21.11 -48.69
CA ILE A 9 -60.74 -19.94 -48.79
C ILE A 9 -60.45 -19.36 -47.35
N VAL A 10 -61.48 -19.25 -46.53
CA VAL A 10 -61.34 -18.79 -45.16
C VAL A 10 -60.49 -19.76 -44.30
N ALA A 11 -60.72 -21.05 -44.48
CA ALA A 11 -59.87 -22.05 -43.78
C ALA A 11 -58.42 -22.03 -44.25
N GLY A 12 -58.18 -21.83 -45.55
CA GLY A 12 -56.83 -21.68 -46.10
C GLY A 12 -56.08 -20.42 -45.54
N ILE A 13 -56.80 -19.30 -45.45
CA ILE A 13 -56.25 -18.06 -44.87
C ILE A 13 -55.94 -18.21 -43.36
N LEU A 14 -56.86 -18.85 -42.63
CA LEU A 14 -56.66 -19.16 -41.22
C LEU A 14 -55.48 -20.12 -41.02
N LEU A 15 -55.32 -21.14 -41.80
CA LEU A 15 -54.20 -22.09 -41.74
C LEU A 15 -52.87 -21.43 -42.11
N ALA A 16 -52.88 -20.49 -43.06
CA ALA A 16 -51.69 -19.74 -43.44
C ALA A 16 -51.30 -18.65 -42.37
N ALA A 17 -52.29 -18.06 -41.70
CA ALA A 17 -52.06 -17.03 -40.66
C ALA A 17 -51.69 -17.61 -39.31
N LEU A 18 -52.04 -18.85 -38.99
CA LEU A 18 -51.73 -19.53 -37.74
C LEU A 18 -50.21 -19.57 -37.42
N PRO A 19 -49.28 -19.83 -38.34
CA PRO A 19 -47.87 -19.76 -38.10
C PRO A 19 -47.37 -18.32 -37.79
N ALA A 20 -47.91 -17.32 -38.53
CA ALA A 20 -47.58 -15.93 -38.36
C ALA A 20 -48.11 -15.36 -37.02
N LEU A 21 -49.27 -15.81 -36.57
CA LEU A 21 -49.83 -15.50 -35.27
C LEU A 21 -49.04 -16.16 -34.14
N ARG A 22 -48.55 -17.38 -34.32
CA ARG A 22 -47.63 -18.02 -33.36
C ARG A 22 -46.28 -17.33 -33.32
N MET A 23 -45.69 -16.96 -34.45
CA MET A 23 -44.44 -16.19 -34.47
C MET A 23 -44.61 -14.81 -33.80
N GLY A 24 -45.77 -14.19 -33.95
CA GLY A 24 -46.08 -12.92 -33.27
C GLY A 24 -46.28 -13.06 -31.75
N SER A 25 -46.87 -14.18 -31.29
CA SER A 25 -47.00 -14.45 -29.85
C SER A 25 -45.67 -14.84 -29.23
N ASP A 26 -44.83 -15.61 -29.92
CA ASP A 26 -43.49 -15.94 -29.45
C ASP A 26 -42.59 -14.70 -29.41
N ALA A 27 -42.77 -13.72 -30.30
CA ALA A 27 -42.06 -12.43 -30.24
C ALA A 27 -42.55 -11.51 -29.10
N LEU A 28 -43.81 -11.67 -28.66
CA LEU A 28 -44.36 -10.93 -27.51
C LEU A 28 -44.07 -11.61 -26.19
N TYR A 29 -43.87 -12.92 -26.15
CA TYR A 29 -43.49 -13.66 -24.93
C TYR A 29 -41.98 -13.85 -24.75
N ASN A 30 -41.19 -13.73 -25.84
CA ASN A 30 -39.72 -13.78 -25.77
C ASN A 30 -39.07 -12.41 -25.50
N HIS A 31 -39.77 -11.46 -24.89
CA HIS A 31 -39.18 -10.28 -24.30
C HIS A 31 -38.96 -10.42 -22.78
N GLU A 32 -38.83 -11.64 -22.27
CA GLU A 32 -37.83 -11.87 -21.25
C GLU A 32 -36.49 -12.03 -21.98
N ASN A 33 -35.90 -10.90 -22.38
CA ASN A 33 -34.46 -10.74 -22.27
C ASN A 33 -34.21 -10.96 -20.77
N ILE A 34 -34.04 -12.22 -20.38
CA ILE A 34 -33.11 -12.55 -19.33
C ILE A 34 -31.80 -12.08 -19.94
N THR A 35 -31.50 -10.77 -19.81
CA THR A 35 -30.14 -10.33 -19.74
C THR A 35 -29.57 -11.28 -18.73
N ASP A 36 -28.66 -12.14 -19.17
CA ASP A 36 -27.73 -12.82 -18.28
C ASP A 36 -27.01 -11.68 -17.57
N GLU A 37 -27.70 -11.08 -16.58
CA GLU A 37 -27.13 -10.10 -15.69
C GLU A 37 -26.12 -10.89 -14.91
N THR A 38 -24.91 -10.98 -15.48
CA THR A 38 -23.78 -11.47 -14.73
C THR A 38 -23.67 -10.57 -13.49
N PRO A 39 -23.92 -11.11 -12.30
CA PRO A 39 -23.93 -10.29 -11.10
C PRO A 39 -22.60 -9.55 -11.01
N PHE A 40 -22.65 -8.25 -10.67
CA PHE A 40 -21.43 -7.47 -10.45
C PHE A 40 -20.58 -8.20 -9.42
N SER A 41 -19.37 -8.61 -9.79
CA SER A 41 -18.51 -9.46 -8.98
C SER A 41 -17.04 -9.10 -9.15
N PHE A 42 -16.32 -9.07 -8.05
CA PHE A 42 -14.87 -8.91 -8.02
C PHE A 42 -14.09 -10.24 -8.16
N ASN A 43 -14.81 -11.35 -8.37
CA ASN A 43 -14.23 -12.70 -8.44
C ASN A 43 -13.03 -12.78 -9.39
N GLN A 44 -13.08 -12.13 -10.55
CA GLN A 44 -11.99 -12.17 -11.52
C GLN A 44 -10.69 -11.54 -10.97
N GLY A 45 -10.78 -10.38 -10.32
CA GLY A 45 -9.64 -9.73 -9.67
C GLY A 45 -9.08 -10.57 -8.51
N VAL A 46 -9.99 -11.10 -7.69
CA VAL A 46 -9.63 -11.96 -6.55
C VAL A 46 -8.90 -13.22 -7.04
N ARG A 47 -9.41 -13.92 -8.04
CA ARG A 47 -8.77 -15.12 -8.62
C ARG A 47 -7.36 -14.88 -9.14
N ARG A 48 -7.07 -13.68 -9.63
CA ARG A 48 -5.74 -13.31 -10.12
C ARG A 48 -4.75 -13.07 -8.99
N ALA A 49 -5.20 -12.51 -7.88
CA ALA A 49 -4.34 -12.09 -6.78
C ALA A 49 -4.17 -13.14 -5.68
N VAL A 50 -5.26 -13.83 -5.32
CA VAL A 50 -5.31 -14.82 -4.23
C VAL A 50 -4.16 -15.83 -4.25
N PRO A 51 -3.77 -16.44 -5.37
CA PRO A 51 -2.68 -17.43 -5.35
C PRO A 51 -1.33 -16.85 -4.90
N ALA A 52 -1.11 -15.54 -5.09
CA ALA A 52 0.13 -14.87 -4.74
C ALA A 52 0.18 -14.42 -3.26
N VAL A 53 -0.93 -14.53 -2.53
CA VAL A 53 -0.98 -14.19 -1.10
C VAL A 53 -0.77 -15.47 -0.29
N VAL A 54 0.23 -15.46 0.58
CA VAL A 54 0.68 -16.62 1.36
C VAL A 54 0.45 -16.40 2.85
N ASN A 55 0.42 -17.49 3.61
CA ASN A 55 0.44 -17.43 5.06
C ASN A 55 1.89 -17.42 5.56
N VAL A 56 2.19 -16.58 6.54
CA VAL A 56 3.49 -16.48 7.17
C VAL A 56 3.37 -16.90 8.63
N TYR A 57 4.02 -17.99 8.98
CA TYR A 57 4.07 -18.52 10.34
C TYR A 57 5.42 -18.22 10.95
N ASN A 58 5.40 -17.51 12.06
CA ASN A 58 6.57 -17.24 12.89
C ASN A 58 6.61 -18.28 14.02
N ARG A 59 7.72 -18.99 14.16
CA ARG A 59 8.00 -19.89 15.26
C ARG A 59 9.11 -19.31 16.12
N SER A 60 8.88 -19.25 17.45
CA SER A 60 9.91 -18.89 18.42
C SER A 60 10.10 -20.04 19.41
N ALA A 61 11.37 -20.35 19.73
CA ALA A 61 11.75 -21.36 20.70
C ALA A 61 11.75 -20.86 22.15
N HIS A 62 11.62 -19.55 22.38
CA HIS A 62 11.78 -18.89 23.69
C HIS A 62 10.46 -18.68 24.46
N GLY A 63 9.42 -19.47 24.21
CA GLY A 63 8.17 -19.46 24.99
C GLY A 63 8.12 -20.61 25.99
N ASN A 64 7.85 -20.32 27.28
CA ASN A 64 7.55 -21.33 28.30
C ASN A 64 6.39 -22.20 27.81
N ASN A 65 6.63 -23.50 27.60
CA ASN A 65 5.70 -24.54 27.18
C ASN A 65 5.24 -24.52 25.71
N ASN A 66 5.87 -25.42 24.97
CA ASN A 66 5.50 -25.91 23.63
C ASN A 66 5.97 -25.05 22.46
N ARG A 67 6.68 -25.72 21.53
CA ARG A 67 7.07 -25.32 20.18
C ARG A 67 5.87 -24.89 19.35
N GLY A 68 5.23 -23.77 19.73
CA GLY A 68 4.02 -23.24 19.10
C GLY A 68 4.32 -22.17 18.05
N ILE A 69 3.41 -22.01 17.11
CA ILE A 69 3.35 -20.84 16.23
C ILE A 69 3.07 -19.63 17.14
N THR A 70 3.99 -18.65 17.15
CA THR A 70 3.92 -17.49 18.04
C THR A 70 3.14 -16.36 17.40
N THR A 71 3.28 -16.19 16.06
CA THR A 71 2.60 -15.14 15.32
C THR A 71 2.17 -15.68 13.96
N LEU A 72 0.99 -15.28 13.52
CA LEU A 72 0.46 -15.52 12.20
C LEU A 72 0.27 -14.19 11.48
N GLY A 73 0.72 -14.14 10.25
CA GLY A 73 0.46 -13.06 9.31
C GLY A 73 0.35 -13.57 7.89
N SER A 74 0.34 -12.66 6.98
CA SER A 74 0.29 -12.93 5.55
C SER A 74 1.54 -12.39 4.85
N GLY A 75 1.74 -12.79 3.59
CA GLY A 75 2.79 -12.27 2.73
C GLY A 75 2.32 -12.23 1.29
N VAL A 76 3.03 -11.49 0.45
CA VAL A 76 2.74 -11.35 -0.98
C VAL A 76 3.95 -11.76 -1.80
N ILE A 77 3.80 -12.74 -2.68
CA ILE A 77 4.84 -13.16 -3.63
C ILE A 77 5.00 -12.09 -4.71
N MET A 78 6.10 -11.36 -4.66
CA MET A 78 6.34 -10.20 -5.52
C MET A 78 6.96 -10.56 -6.87
N ASN A 79 7.67 -11.68 -6.97
CA ASN A 79 8.28 -12.13 -8.22
C ASN A 79 8.53 -13.64 -8.25
N ALA A 80 8.81 -14.16 -9.46
CA ALA A 80 9.05 -15.58 -9.70
C ALA A 80 10.38 -16.10 -9.06
N LYS A 81 11.24 -15.20 -8.59
CA LYS A 81 12.46 -15.59 -7.86
C LYS A 81 12.16 -15.99 -6.41
N GLY A 82 10.91 -15.84 -5.95
CA GLY A 82 10.48 -16.22 -4.60
C GLY A 82 10.74 -15.18 -3.52
N TYR A 83 10.84 -13.91 -3.88
CA TYR A 83 10.82 -12.83 -2.91
C TYR A 83 9.39 -12.53 -2.49
N ILE A 84 9.19 -12.44 -1.17
CA ILE A 84 7.89 -12.23 -0.53
C ILE A 84 7.99 -10.98 0.33
N LEU A 85 7.05 -10.04 0.17
CA LEU A 85 6.86 -8.94 1.10
C LEU A 85 5.91 -9.35 2.22
N THR A 86 6.24 -8.94 3.44
CA THR A 86 5.40 -9.04 4.64
C THR A 86 5.68 -7.85 5.56
N ASN A 87 4.98 -7.74 6.68
CA ASN A 87 5.34 -6.77 7.70
C ASN A 87 6.47 -7.26 8.62
N LYS A 88 7.30 -6.32 9.10
CA LYS A 88 8.37 -6.64 10.05
C LYS A 88 7.82 -7.21 11.35
N HIS A 89 6.73 -6.63 11.88
CA HIS A 89 6.13 -7.10 13.13
C HIS A 89 5.64 -8.56 13.06
N VAL A 90 5.28 -9.08 11.87
CA VAL A 90 4.87 -10.48 11.65
C VAL A 90 6.03 -11.45 11.92
N ILE A 91 7.25 -11.01 11.61
CA ILE A 91 8.45 -11.89 11.70
C ILE A 91 9.37 -11.52 12.87
N ASN A 92 8.96 -10.59 13.74
CA ASN A 92 9.75 -10.21 14.89
C ASN A 92 10.04 -11.40 15.82
N ASN A 93 11.29 -11.52 16.25
CA ASN A 93 11.78 -12.59 17.13
C ASN A 93 11.51 -14.01 16.60
N ALA A 94 11.47 -14.19 15.27
CA ALA A 94 11.32 -15.49 14.67
C ALA A 94 12.65 -16.27 14.69
N ASP A 95 12.64 -17.48 15.28
CA ASP A 95 13.73 -18.42 15.12
C ASP A 95 13.60 -19.20 13.79
N GLN A 96 12.35 -19.40 13.34
CA GLN A 96 12.03 -20.05 12.07
C GLN A 96 10.81 -19.39 11.44
N ILE A 97 10.89 -19.11 10.13
CA ILE A 97 9.79 -18.55 9.35
C ILE A 97 9.34 -19.59 8.34
N ILE A 98 8.05 -19.95 8.36
CA ILE A 98 7.45 -20.89 7.42
C ILE A 98 6.42 -20.14 6.58
N VAL A 99 6.51 -20.31 5.27
CA VAL A 99 5.56 -19.77 4.29
C VAL A 99 4.72 -20.91 3.74
N ALA A 100 3.39 -20.78 3.83
CA ALA A 100 2.44 -21.71 3.24
C ALA A 100 1.73 -21.06 2.05
N LEU A 101 1.81 -21.71 0.88
CA LEU A 101 1.13 -21.30 -0.33
C LEU A 101 -0.30 -21.84 -0.36
N GLN A 102 -1.15 -21.23 -1.20
CA GLN A 102 -2.55 -21.63 -1.33
C GLN A 102 -2.74 -23.01 -2.01
N ASP A 103 -1.74 -23.48 -2.71
CA ASP A 103 -1.71 -24.82 -3.34
C ASP A 103 -1.28 -25.95 -2.40
N GLY A 104 -1.08 -25.62 -1.10
CA GLY A 104 -0.71 -26.59 -0.06
C GLY A 104 0.81 -26.81 0.10
N ARG A 105 1.65 -26.14 -0.68
CA ARG A 105 3.11 -26.19 -0.51
C ARG A 105 3.57 -25.38 0.70
N PHE A 106 4.56 -25.88 1.42
CA PHE A 106 5.19 -25.23 2.56
C PHE A 106 6.68 -25.06 2.30
N PHE A 107 7.22 -23.90 2.68
CA PHE A 107 8.63 -23.60 2.53
C PHE A 107 9.17 -22.92 3.78
N GLU A 108 10.38 -23.28 4.17
CA GLU A 108 11.13 -22.45 5.10
C GLU A 108 11.64 -21.22 4.35
N ALA A 109 11.41 -20.05 4.93
CA ALA A 109 11.81 -18.78 4.35
C ALA A 109 13.00 -18.20 5.08
N THR A 110 13.94 -17.60 4.33
CA THR A 110 15.04 -16.83 4.88
C THR A 110 14.70 -15.35 4.87
N LEU A 111 15.03 -14.63 5.94
CA LEU A 111 14.95 -13.19 5.98
C LEU A 111 16.06 -12.57 5.12
N VAL A 112 15.67 -11.80 4.12
CA VAL A 112 16.60 -11.02 3.27
C VAL A 112 16.96 -9.71 3.95
N GLY A 113 15.99 -9.05 4.56
CA GLY A 113 16.17 -7.82 5.30
C GLY A 113 14.84 -7.27 5.77
N SER A 114 14.89 -6.33 6.69
CA SER A 114 13.70 -5.65 7.23
C SER A 114 13.97 -4.18 7.51
N ASP A 115 12.90 -3.41 7.57
CA ASP A 115 12.93 -1.99 7.84
C ASP A 115 11.89 -1.62 8.91
N GLY A 116 12.38 -1.14 10.06
CA GLY A 116 11.49 -0.78 11.18
C GLY A 116 10.69 0.49 10.94
N MET A 117 11.20 1.41 10.12
CA MET A 117 10.48 2.65 9.84
C MET A 117 9.25 2.43 8.96
N THR A 118 9.29 1.50 8.01
CA THR A 118 8.16 1.18 7.13
C THR A 118 7.40 -0.05 7.57
N ASP A 119 7.86 -0.74 8.61
CA ASP A 119 7.29 -2.01 9.07
C ASP A 119 7.23 -3.07 7.94
N LEU A 120 8.22 -3.08 7.05
CA LEU A 120 8.32 -4.05 5.96
C LEU A 120 9.47 -5.03 6.18
N ALA A 121 9.27 -6.25 5.70
CA ALA A 121 10.30 -7.28 5.62
C ALA A 121 10.23 -8.02 4.29
N VAL A 122 11.38 -8.43 3.79
CA VAL A 122 11.51 -9.26 2.59
C VAL A 122 11.97 -10.66 3.00
N LEU A 123 11.18 -11.64 2.64
CA LEU A 123 11.49 -13.05 2.79
C LEU A 123 11.87 -13.65 1.44
N LYS A 124 12.63 -14.76 1.49
CA LYS A 124 13.05 -15.53 0.30
C LYS A 124 12.72 -16.99 0.49
N ILE A 125 12.00 -17.55 -0.47
CA ILE A 125 11.82 -19.00 -0.61
C ILE A 125 12.44 -19.48 -1.93
N THR A 126 12.84 -20.76 -1.97
CA THR A 126 13.34 -21.39 -3.20
C THR A 126 12.29 -22.37 -3.69
N ALA A 127 11.59 -21.98 -4.75
CA ALA A 127 10.54 -22.79 -5.35
C ALA A 127 10.35 -22.41 -6.83
N SER A 128 9.80 -23.34 -7.61
CA SER A 128 9.42 -23.13 -9.00
C SER A 128 7.90 -22.98 -9.13
N GLY A 129 7.45 -22.37 -10.24
CA GLY A 129 6.03 -22.20 -10.53
C GLY A 129 5.31 -21.37 -9.48
N LEU A 130 5.94 -20.33 -8.97
CA LEU A 130 5.33 -19.44 -8.00
C LEU A 130 4.34 -18.49 -8.65
N PRO A 131 3.13 -18.36 -8.11
CA PRO A 131 2.20 -17.31 -8.52
C PRO A 131 2.76 -15.94 -8.08
N VAL A 132 2.65 -14.95 -8.97
CA VAL A 132 3.16 -13.59 -8.72
C VAL A 132 1.99 -12.62 -8.71
N ILE A 133 1.98 -11.70 -7.74
CA ILE A 133 0.95 -10.67 -7.65
C ILE A 133 1.02 -9.73 -8.86
N PRO A 134 -0.11 -9.41 -9.53
CA PRO A 134 -0.12 -8.41 -10.57
C PRO A 134 0.20 -7.02 -10.02
N ILE A 135 1.15 -6.32 -10.64
CA ILE A 135 1.54 -4.95 -10.28
C ILE A 135 1.44 -4.07 -11.52
N ASN A 136 0.80 -2.92 -11.39
CA ASN A 136 0.81 -1.87 -12.40
C ASN A 136 1.53 -0.64 -11.83
N PRO A 137 2.76 -0.33 -12.25
CA PRO A 137 3.55 0.77 -11.69
C PRO A 137 2.94 2.16 -11.96
N ASN A 138 2.04 2.27 -12.94
CA ASN A 138 1.38 3.53 -13.28
C ASN A 138 0.04 3.72 -12.56
N ARG A 139 -0.40 2.72 -11.77
CA ARG A 139 -1.66 2.80 -11.05
C ARG A 139 -1.48 3.63 -9.78
N GLN A 140 -2.20 4.73 -9.70
CA GLN A 140 -2.31 5.54 -8.50
C GLN A 140 -3.62 5.21 -7.78
N ALA A 141 -3.58 5.25 -6.45
CA ALA A 141 -4.76 5.07 -5.61
C ALA A 141 -5.49 6.41 -5.46
N HIS A 142 -6.81 6.40 -5.65
CA HIS A 142 -7.66 7.57 -5.45
C HIS A 142 -8.72 7.24 -4.39
N ILE A 143 -9.16 8.28 -3.68
CA ILE A 143 -10.26 8.14 -2.72
C ILE A 143 -11.51 7.71 -3.48
N GLY A 144 -12.18 6.67 -2.97
CA GLY A 144 -13.34 6.05 -3.60
C GLY A 144 -13.04 4.84 -4.47
N ASP A 145 -11.76 4.55 -4.79
CA ASP A 145 -11.39 3.32 -5.51
C ASP A 145 -11.81 2.09 -4.70
N VAL A 146 -12.50 1.15 -5.32
CA VAL A 146 -12.85 -0.13 -4.70
C VAL A 146 -11.58 -0.97 -4.51
N VAL A 147 -11.41 -1.47 -3.29
CA VAL A 147 -10.29 -2.34 -2.92
C VAL A 147 -10.75 -3.56 -2.15
N MET A 148 -9.91 -4.60 -2.17
CA MET A 148 -10.10 -5.81 -1.40
C MET A 148 -8.83 -6.14 -0.64
N ALA A 149 -8.98 -6.40 0.66
CA ALA A 149 -7.88 -6.87 1.51
C ALA A 149 -7.89 -8.40 1.54
N ILE A 150 -6.74 -9.00 1.24
CA ILE A 150 -6.55 -10.45 1.20
C ILE A 150 -5.52 -10.83 2.26
N GLY A 151 -5.85 -11.83 3.06
CA GLY A 151 -4.97 -12.37 4.09
C GLY A 151 -5.59 -13.58 4.79
N ASN A 152 -5.03 -13.99 5.94
CA ASN A 152 -5.53 -15.11 6.72
C ASN A 152 -5.85 -14.67 8.16
N PRO A 153 -6.98 -13.96 8.36
CA PRO A 153 -7.35 -13.49 9.68
C PRO A 153 -7.61 -14.67 10.64
N TYR A 154 -7.02 -14.60 11.82
CA TYR A 154 -7.22 -15.57 12.90
C TYR A 154 -6.94 -17.04 12.53
N ASN A 155 -6.17 -17.29 11.46
CA ASN A 155 -5.91 -18.65 10.94
C ASN A 155 -7.19 -19.42 10.52
N LEU A 156 -8.23 -18.70 10.13
CA LEU A 156 -9.50 -19.30 9.68
C LEU A 156 -9.47 -19.74 8.22
N GLY A 157 -8.34 -19.53 7.53
CA GLY A 157 -8.18 -19.69 6.09
C GLY A 157 -8.12 -18.35 5.39
N GLN A 158 -7.71 -18.37 4.11
CA GLN A 158 -7.62 -17.16 3.32
C GLN A 158 -8.98 -16.48 3.18
N THR A 159 -9.03 -15.21 3.50
CA THR A 159 -10.23 -14.39 3.52
C THR A 159 -10.03 -13.14 2.68
N VAL A 160 -11.09 -12.70 2.04
CA VAL A 160 -11.15 -11.46 1.25
C VAL A 160 -12.21 -10.56 1.85
N THR A 161 -11.82 -9.36 2.25
CA THR A 161 -12.75 -8.30 2.67
C THR A 161 -12.75 -7.18 1.65
N GLN A 162 -13.86 -6.46 1.49
CA GLN A 162 -14.03 -5.40 0.50
C GLN A 162 -14.27 -4.07 1.20
N GLY A 163 -13.80 -3.01 0.58
CA GLY A 163 -14.04 -1.62 0.95
C GLY A 163 -13.59 -0.68 -0.15
N ILE A 164 -13.28 0.56 0.23
CA ILE A 164 -12.75 1.59 -0.66
C ILE A 164 -11.47 2.20 -0.08
N ILE A 165 -10.73 2.92 -0.90
CA ILE A 165 -9.71 3.83 -0.41
C ILE A 165 -10.44 5.03 0.23
N SER A 166 -10.39 5.11 1.56
CA SER A 166 -11.06 6.18 2.35
C SER A 166 -10.21 7.45 2.42
N ALA A 167 -8.88 7.32 2.40
CA ALA A 167 -7.95 8.44 2.33
C ALA A 167 -6.59 7.99 1.76
N THR A 168 -5.87 8.96 1.20
CA THR A 168 -4.46 8.80 0.78
C THR A 168 -3.60 9.78 1.58
N GLY A 169 -2.32 9.50 1.69
CA GLY A 169 -1.39 10.44 2.31
C GLY A 169 -1.50 10.56 3.83
N ARG A 170 -2.00 9.53 4.53
CA ARG A 170 -2.06 9.55 6.00
C ARG A 170 -0.66 9.41 6.58
N VAL A 171 -0.19 10.48 7.22
CA VAL A 171 1.08 10.56 7.95
C VAL A 171 0.84 10.58 9.46
N GLY A 172 1.89 10.28 10.24
CA GLY A 172 1.80 10.39 11.71
C GLY A 172 1.23 9.17 12.42
N LEU A 173 0.90 8.11 11.69
CA LEU A 173 0.32 6.87 12.25
C LEU A 173 1.37 5.82 12.61
N SER A 174 2.61 5.97 12.14
CA SER A 174 3.74 5.13 12.53
C SER A 174 4.56 5.80 13.61
N SER A 175 5.33 5.01 14.36
CA SER A 175 6.28 5.52 15.37
C SER A 175 7.29 6.52 14.78
N SER A 176 7.57 6.45 13.48
CA SER A 176 8.43 7.40 12.75
C SER A 176 7.71 8.67 12.29
N GLY A 177 6.37 8.72 12.34
CA GLY A 177 5.54 9.84 11.87
C GLY A 177 5.60 10.16 10.38
N ARG A 178 6.36 9.37 9.59
CA ARG A 178 6.75 9.72 8.21
C ARG A 178 6.11 8.85 7.12
N GLN A 179 5.28 7.88 7.48
CA GLN A 179 4.69 7.00 6.48
C GLN A 179 3.43 7.59 5.85
N ASN A 180 3.33 7.41 4.55
CA ASN A 180 2.18 7.76 3.72
C ASN A 180 1.34 6.51 3.52
N PHE A 181 0.31 6.29 4.34
CA PHE A 181 -0.56 5.13 4.24
C PHE A 181 -1.75 5.38 3.31
N LEU A 182 -2.23 4.31 2.68
CA LEU A 182 -3.59 4.21 2.17
C LEU A 182 -4.50 3.83 3.35
N GLN A 183 -5.56 4.59 3.56
CA GLN A 183 -6.61 4.24 4.51
C GLN A 183 -7.75 3.56 3.76
N THR A 184 -8.30 2.49 4.32
CA THR A 184 -9.44 1.75 3.76
C THR A 184 -10.42 1.36 4.88
N ASP A 185 -11.68 1.19 4.52
CA ASP A 185 -12.72 0.60 5.38
C ASP A 185 -12.90 -0.91 5.16
N ALA A 186 -12.13 -1.51 4.22
CA ALA A 186 -12.01 -2.96 4.14
C ALA A 186 -11.48 -3.49 5.48
N SER A 187 -12.15 -4.48 6.07
CA SER A 187 -11.78 -5.02 7.38
C SER A 187 -10.38 -5.63 7.36
N ILE A 188 -9.46 -5.02 8.10
CA ILE A 188 -8.09 -5.51 8.31
C ILE A 188 -7.97 -5.92 9.78
N ASN A 189 -7.72 -7.20 10.02
CA ASN A 189 -7.63 -7.80 11.34
C ASN A 189 -6.30 -8.53 11.52
N GLN A 190 -6.02 -8.98 12.73
CA GLN A 190 -4.84 -9.80 13.02
C GLN A 190 -4.78 -11.02 12.09
N GLY A 191 -3.65 -11.18 11.37
CA GLY A 191 -3.46 -12.20 10.35
C GLY A 191 -3.52 -11.67 8.91
N ASN A 192 -4.21 -10.53 8.66
CA ASN A 192 -4.17 -9.85 7.35
C ASN A 192 -2.90 -9.03 7.14
N SER A 193 -2.18 -8.68 8.22
CA SER A 193 -0.92 -7.94 8.16
C SER A 193 0.08 -8.65 7.25
N GLY A 194 0.71 -7.91 6.37
CA GLY A 194 1.62 -8.41 5.33
C GLY A 194 0.92 -8.95 4.09
N GLY A 195 -0.41 -9.09 4.10
CA GLY A 195 -1.23 -9.49 2.97
C GLY A 195 -1.45 -8.37 1.95
N ALA A 196 -2.18 -8.65 0.90
CA ALA A 196 -2.39 -7.73 -0.22
C ALA A 196 -3.65 -6.87 -0.04
N LEU A 197 -3.54 -5.58 -0.32
CA LEU A 197 -4.66 -4.73 -0.72
C LEU A 197 -4.64 -4.65 -2.25
N ILE A 198 -5.71 -5.08 -2.91
CA ILE A 198 -5.82 -5.11 -4.37
C ILE A 198 -6.99 -4.26 -4.87
N ASN A 199 -6.93 -3.84 -6.14
CA ASN A 199 -8.07 -3.22 -6.81
C ASN A 199 -9.00 -4.28 -7.45
N SER A 200 -10.08 -3.84 -8.09
CA SER A 200 -11.05 -4.70 -8.78
C SER A 200 -10.46 -5.54 -9.92
N LEU A 201 -9.30 -5.17 -10.46
CA LEU A 201 -8.57 -5.89 -11.49
C LEU A 201 -7.61 -6.94 -10.93
N GLY A 202 -7.45 -7.01 -9.61
CA GLY A 202 -6.48 -7.88 -8.93
C GLY A 202 -5.05 -7.33 -8.90
N GLU A 203 -4.84 -6.04 -9.22
CA GLU A 203 -3.55 -5.39 -9.14
C GLU A 203 -3.25 -4.96 -7.69
N LEU A 204 -2.02 -5.13 -7.24
CA LEU A 204 -1.58 -4.75 -5.90
C LEU A 204 -1.61 -3.22 -5.73
N MET A 205 -2.36 -2.74 -4.76
CA MET A 205 -2.44 -1.33 -4.35
C MET A 205 -1.55 -1.05 -3.14
N GLY A 206 -1.41 -2.03 -2.23
CA GLY A 206 -0.59 -1.89 -1.03
C GLY A 206 -0.43 -3.18 -0.25
N ILE A 207 0.38 -3.12 0.80
CA ILE A 207 0.56 -4.19 1.79
C ILE A 207 -0.24 -3.84 3.03
N ASN A 208 -1.20 -4.69 3.40
CA ASN A 208 -2.04 -4.50 4.59
C ASN A 208 -1.18 -4.44 5.84
N THR A 209 -1.49 -3.52 6.75
CA THR A 209 -0.78 -3.42 8.03
C THR A 209 -1.73 -2.99 9.14
N LEU A 210 -1.52 -3.54 10.34
CA LEU A 210 -2.18 -3.10 11.58
C LEU A 210 -1.27 -2.07 12.24
N THR A 211 -1.53 -0.80 12.02
CA THR A 211 -0.69 0.29 12.53
C THR A 211 -1.34 1.11 13.64
N PHE A 212 -2.59 0.83 13.98
CA PHE A 212 -3.17 1.48 15.15
C PHE A 212 -2.63 0.81 16.42
N ASP A 213 -1.76 1.52 17.15
CA ASP A 213 -1.64 1.29 18.58
C ASP A 213 -3.05 1.39 19.17
N LYS A 214 -3.44 0.36 19.90
CA LYS A 214 -4.72 0.35 20.62
C LYS A 214 -4.84 1.69 21.31
N SER A 215 -5.95 2.39 21.08
CA SER A 215 -6.32 3.55 21.89
C SER A 215 -6.15 3.17 23.37
N SER A 216 -5.89 4.13 24.23
CA SER A 216 -5.69 3.91 25.67
C SER A 216 -6.78 3.03 26.32
N ASP A 217 -7.91 2.83 25.62
CA ASP A 217 -9.07 2.05 26.04
C ASP A 217 -9.06 0.61 25.48
N GLY A 218 -8.05 0.23 24.70
CA GLY A 218 -7.86 -1.13 24.18
C GLY A 218 -8.75 -1.49 22.97
N GLU A 219 -9.56 -0.59 22.47
CA GLU A 219 -10.45 -0.80 21.33
C GLU A 219 -9.76 -0.38 20.02
N THR A 220 -9.81 -1.26 19.04
CA THR A 220 -9.41 -0.92 17.66
C THR A 220 -10.63 -0.28 16.98
N PRO A 221 -10.53 0.94 16.43
CA PRO A 221 -11.66 1.56 15.73
C PRO A 221 -12.12 0.67 14.57
N GLU A 222 -13.41 0.33 14.54
CA GLU A 222 -14.00 -0.40 13.42
C GLU A 222 -13.98 0.46 12.13
N GLY A 223 -13.77 -0.17 10.98
CA GLY A 223 -13.81 0.51 9.67
C GLY A 223 -12.59 1.39 9.37
N ILE A 224 -11.48 1.25 10.11
CA ILE A 224 -10.23 1.94 9.83
C ILE A 224 -9.10 0.93 9.66
N GLY A 225 -8.75 0.65 8.41
CA GLY A 225 -7.62 -0.17 8.02
C GLY A 225 -6.55 0.65 7.29
N PHE A 226 -5.32 0.17 7.29
CA PHE A 226 -4.21 0.82 6.61
C PHE A 226 -3.44 -0.16 5.73
N ALA A 227 -2.88 0.38 4.64
CA ALA A 227 -1.95 -0.35 3.79
C ALA A 227 -0.78 0.54 3.37
N ILE A 228 0.40 -0.07 3.28
CA ILE A 228 1.62 0.58 2.78
C ILE A 228 1.52 0.58 1.25
N PRO A 229 1.54 1.75 0.57
CA PRO A 229 1.37 1.83 -0.88
C PRO A 229 2.38 0.99 -1.65
N THR A 230 1.95 0.33 -2.73
CA THR A 230 2.79 -0.55 -3.57
C THR A 230 4.07 0.13 -4.06
N VAL A 231 4.00 1.42 -4.42
CA VAL A 231 5.17 2.19 -4.88
C VAL A 231 6.23 2.27 -3.79
N LEU A 232 5.83 2.56 -2.54
CA LEU A 232 6.75 2.58 -1.40
C LEU A 232 7.26 1.18 -1.08
N ALA A 233 6.36 0.20 -1.02
CA ALA A 233 6.70 -1.19 -0.68
C ALA A 233 7.69 -1.80 -1.68
N SER A 234 7.51 -1.58 -2.99
CA SER A 234 8.44 -2.03 -4.02
C SER A 234 9.82 -1.37 -3.90
N LYS A 235 9.86 -0.05 -3.65
CA LYS A 235 11.12 0.70 -3.46
C LYS A 235 11.90 0.21 -2.25
N ILE A 236 11.23 -0.05 -1.14
CA ILE A 236 11.83 -0.61 0.08
C ILE A 236 12.33 -2.03 -0.17
N MET A 237 11.52 -2.86 -0.82
CA MET A 237 11.91 -4.21 -1.21
C MET A 237 13.22 -4.24 -2.02
N ASP A 238 13.35 -3.35 -3.02
CA ASP A 238 14.56 -3.27 -3.84
C ASP A 238 15.80 -2.90 -3.00
N LYS A 239 15.66 -1.98 -2.04
CA LYS A 239 16.72 -1.62 -1.11
C LYS A 239 17.09 -2.79 -0.20
N LEU A 240 16.10 -3.51 0.35
CA LEU A 240 16.32 -4.67 1.21
C LEU A 240 16.99 -5.83 0.45
N ILE A 241 16.61 -6.07 -0.80
CA ILE A 241 17.24 -7.10 -1.64
C ILE A 241 18.69 -6.75 -1.96
N ARG A 242 18.99 -5.49 -2.24
CA ARG A 242 20.33 -5.04 -2.64
C ARG A 242 21.28 -4.94 -1.46
N ASP A 243 20.84 -4.36 -0.34
CA ASP A 243 21.71 -3.92 0.76
C ASP A 243 21.45 -4.69 2.08
N GLY A 244 20.42 -5.55 2.14
CA GLY A 244 19.96 -6.24 3.36
C GLY A 244 19.26 -5.34 4.36
N ARG A 245 19.32 -4.02 4.19
CA ARG A 245 18.72 -2.98 5.04
C ARG A 245 18.40 -1.73 4.24
N VAL A 246 17.62 -0.83 4.83
CA VAL A 246 17.31 0.46 4.20
C VAL A 246 18.25 1.52 4.71
N ILE A 247 19.19 1.93 3.86
CA ILE A 247 20.12 3.03 4.14
C ILE A 247 19.41 4.35 3.81
N ARG A 248 19.37 5.28 4.76
CA ARG A 248 18.76 6.61 4.61
C ARG A 248 19.76 7.70 4.93
N GLY A 249 19.75 8.75 4.11
CA GLY A 249 20.46 9.98 4.41
C GLY A 249 19.85 10.71 5.60
N TYR A 250 20.71 11.39 6.36
CA TYR A 250 20.35 12.15 7.54
C TYR A 250 21.06 13.51 7.56
N ILE A 251 20.29 14.56 7.82
CA ILE A 251 20.82 15.93 7.89
C ILE A 251 20.90 16.46 9.33
N GLY A 252 20.12 15.89 10.26
CA GLY A 252 20.16 16.26 11.68
C GLY A 252 19.44 17.56 12.04
N ILE A 253 18.31 17.86 11.39
CA ILE A 253 17.43 18.98 11.75
C ILE A 253 16.01 18.52 11.99
N THR A 254 15.31 19.28 12.84
CA THR A 254 13.85 19.24 12.94
C THR A 254 13.32 20.65 12.63
N GLY A 255 12.29 20.75 11.83
CA GLY A 255 11.73 22.02 11.42
C GLY A 255 10.22 21.96 11.20
N ARG A 256 9.64 23.13 11.05
CA ARG A 256 8.22 23.31 10.70
C ARG A 256 8.10 24.27 9.53
N GLU A 257 7.08 24.06 8.71
CA GLU A 257 6.79 24.92 7.59
C GLU A 257 6.45 26.34 8.07
N LEU A 258 6.92 27.34 7.33
CA LEU A 258 6.48 28.71 7.53
C LEU A 258 4.98 28.80 7.24
N PRO A 259 4.17 29.32 8.16
CA PRO A 259 2.76 29.53 7.90
C PRO A 259 2.61 30.51 6.71
N PRO A 260 1.66 30.27 5.79
CA PRO A 260 1.36 31.23 4.74
C PRO A 260 0.97 32.56 5.39
N LEU A 261 1.69 33.63 5.09
CA LEU A 261 1.36 34.97 5.59
C LEU A 261 0.00 35.39 4.97
N HIS A 262 -1.05 35.38 5.79
CA HIS A 262 -2.34 35.97 5.47
C HIS A 262 -2.21 37.49 5.68
N GLY A 263 -1.84 38.22 4.63
CA GLY A 263 -1.73 39.67 4.64
C GLY A 263 -2.08 40.24 3.27
N GLN A 264 -3.02 41.20 3.27
CA GLN A 264 -3.37 41.98 2.09
C GLN A 264 -2.15 42.76 1.59
N GLY A 265 -1.86 42.64 0.30
CA GLY A 265 -1.10 43.62 -0.47
C GLY A 265 0.37 43.31 -0.65
N SER A 266 0.70 43.23 -1.90
CA SER A 266 2.00 43.19 -2.59
C SER A 266 2.61 41.84 -2.87
N ASN A 267 2.89 41.62 -4.17
CA ASN A 267 3.67 40.51 -4.75
C ASN A 267 5.18 40.61 -4.39
N LEU A 268 5.49 40.83 -3.13
CA LEU A 268 6.85 40.82 -2.67
C LEU A 268 7.18 39.47 -2.08
N ASP A 269 8.05 38.77 -2.77
CA ASP A 269 8.90 37.62 -2.37
C ASP A 269 8.43 36.90 -1.09
N ARG A 270 7.39 36.07 -1.24
CA ARG A 270 6.98 35.15 -0.16
C ARG A 270 8.12 34.16 0.03
N VAL A 271 8.91 34.33 1.05
CA VAL A 271 9.89 33.37 1.48
C VAL A 271 9.14 32.13 1.92
N GLN A 272 9.04 31.16 1.03
CA GLN A 272 8.62 29.81 1.38
C GLN A 272 9.83 29.09 1.96
N GLY A 273 9.67 28.37 3.04
CA GLY A 273 10.77 27.67 3.65
C GLY A 273 10.35 26.91 4.91
N ILE A 274 11.32 26.26 5.52
CA ILE A 274 11.15 25.48 6.74
C ILE A 274 11.98 26.15 7.84
N ILE A 275 11.34 26.59 8.92
CA ILE A 275 12.05 27.09 10.09
C ILE A 275 12.69 25.92 10.80
N VAL A 276 14.00 25.96 10.96
CA VAL A 276 14.77 24.99 11.74
C VAL A 276 14.46 25.23 13.24
N SER A 277 13.79 24.27 13.86
CA SER A 277 13.44 24.33 15.28
C SER A 277 14.53 23.74 16.16
N VAL A 278 15.13 22.64 15.72
CA VAL A 278 16.18 21.93 16.45
C VAL A 278 17.26 21.50 15.48
N VAL A 279 18.51 21.65 15.87
CA VAL A 279 19.68 21.08 15.22
C VAL A 279 20.27 20.04 16.18
N THR A 280 20.47 18.82 15.66
CA THR A 280 21.06 17.74 16.46
C THR A 280 22.52 18.05 16.74
N PRO A 281 22.95 18.10 18.00
CA PRO A 281 24.35 18.35 18.35
C PRO A 281 25.27 17.32 17.71
N ASP A 282 26.43 17.77 17.21
CA ASP A 282 27.41 16.95 16.47
C ASP A 282 26.86 16.27 15.19
N GLY A 283 25.64 16.62 14.78
CA GLY A 283 25.03 16.15 13.55
C GLY A 283 25.58 16.84 12.29
N PRO A 284 25.17 16.38 11.10
CA PRO A 284 25.60 16.97 9.82
C PRO A 284 25.32 18.46 9.69
N ALA A 285 24.12 18.89 10.06
CA ALA A 285 23.70 20.29 9.99
C ALA A 285 24.49 21.16 10.98
N ASP A 286 24.72 20.69 12.21
CA ASP A 286 25.50 21.37 13.23
C ASP A 286 26.94 21.59 12.74
N LYS A 287 27.59 20.54 12.25
CA LYS A 287 28.93 20.59 11.68
C LYS A 287 29.06 21.53 10.48
N ALA A 288 27.98 21.69 9.72
CA ALA A 288 27.93 22.63 8.59
C ALA A 288 27.61 24.07 9.02
N GLY A 289 27.27 24.29 10.31
CA GLY A 289 26.96 25.60 10.85
C GLY A 289 25.53 26.06 10.66
N ILE A 290 24.57 25.14 10.38
CA ILE A 290 23.14 25.42 10.43
C ILE A 290 22.73 25.64 11.89
N GLN A 291 21.87 26.60 12.16
CA GLN A 291 21.46 27.00 13.49
C GLN A 291 19.92 26.96 13.65
N ALA A 292 19.46 26.83 14.88
CA ALA A 292 18.05 27.01 15.19
C ALA A 292 17.60 28.43 14.79
N ASN A 293 16.38 28.54 14.27
CA ASN A 293 15.75 29.72 13.67
C ASN A 293 16.26 30.10 12.27
N ASP A 294 17.19 29.36 11.67
CA ASP A 294 17.42 29.48 10.23
C ASP A 294 16.17 29.11 9.46
N VAL A 295 15.92 29.77 8.33
CA VAL A 295 14.87 29.36 7.41
C VAL A 295 15.53 28.59 6.27
N LEU A 296 15.27 27.29 6.19
CA LEU A 296 15.72 26.42 5.12
C LEU A 296 14.98 26.78 3.83
N LEU A 297 15.69 27.23 2.80
CA LEU A 297 15.14 27.67 1.51
C LEU A 297 15.22 26.57 0.46
N SER A 298 16.35 25.86 0.40
CA SER A 298 16.53 24.75 -0.54
C SER A 298 17.54 23.73 0.00
N VAL A 299 17.38 22.48 -0.45
CA VAL A 299 18.27 21.35 -0.16
C VAL A 299 18.64 20.70 -1.47
N ASN A 300 19.95 20.62 -1.77
CA ASN A 300 20.49 20.03 -3.00
C ASN A 300 19.80 20.59 -4.27
N GLY A 301 19.64 21.91 -4.30
CA GLY A 301 19.03 22.65 -5.43
C GLY A 301 17.50 22.57 -5.52
N LYS A 302 16.81 21.83 -4.63
CA LYS A 302 15.35 21.73 -4.60
C LYS A 302 14.78 22.65 -3.52
N PRO A 303 13.70 23.42 -3.81
CA PRO A 303 13.06 24.27 -2.80
C PRO A 303 12.54 23.48 -1.62
N ALA A 304 12.76 23.99 -0.40
CA ALA A 304 12.29 23.39 0.86
C ALA A 304 10.90 23.94 1.21
N ILE A 305 9.86 23.50 0.50
CA ILE A 305 8.49 23.99 0.68
C ILE A 305 7.76 23.19 1.75
N SER A 306 7.90 21.86 1.72
CA SER A 306 7.32 20.93 2.68
C SER A 306 8.43 20.26 3.49
N ALA A 307 8.26 20.25 4.82
CA ALA A 307 9.21 19.59 5.73
C ALA A 307 9.27 18.08 5.44
N GLN A 308 8.12 17.46 5.20
CA GLN A 308 8.04 16.03 4.88
C GLN A 308 8.77 15.72 3.56
N GLU A 309 8.44 16.40 2.48
CA GLU A 309 9.06 16.17 1.17
C GLU A 309 10.56 16.43 1.19
N THR A 310 11.00 17.47 1.91
CA THR A 310 12.43 17.80 2.05
C THR A 310 13.18 16.70 2.78
N MET A 311 12.62 16.17 3.87
CA MET A 311 13.24 15.07 4.61
C MET A 311 13.23 13.76 3.82
N ASP A 312 12.19 13.48 3.04
CA ASP A 312 12.13 12.34 2.14
C ASP A 312 13.19 12.43 1.04
N GLN A 313 13.42 13.62 0.50
CA GLN A 313 14.52 13.87 -0.46
C GLN A 313 15.89 13.64 0.18
N VAL A 314 16.13 14.14 1.40
CA VAL A 314 17.36 13.91 2.15
C VAL A 314 17.59 12.42 2.41
N ALA A 315 16.54 11.67 2.76
CA ALA A 315 16.59 10.23 3.02
C ALA A 315 17.04 9.40 1.79
N GLU A 316 16.86 9.92 0.58
CA GLU A 316 17.32 9.27 -0.65
C GLU A 316 18.79 9.58 -1.00
N ILE A 317 19.40 10.56 -0.36
CA ILE A 317 20.80 10.93 -0.60
C ILE A 317 21.71 9.94 0.13
N ARG A 318 22.73 9.44 -0.57
CA ARG A 318 23.67 8.49 0.02
C ARG A 318 24.47 9.16 1.13
N PRO A 319 24.65 8.51 2.29
CA PRO A 319 25.59 8.95 3.32
C PRO A 319 26.99 9.17 2.74
N GLY A 320 27.68 10.20 3.19
CA GLY A 320 28.97 10.65 2.69
C GLY A 320 28.90 11.65 1.53
N SER A 321 27.72 11.85 0.92
CA SER A 321 27.54 12.89 -0.11
C SER A 321 27.54 14.27 0.53
N VAL A 322 28.19 15.23 -0.14
CA VAL A 322 28.13 16.65 0.22
C VAL A 322 27.07 17.31 -0.63
N ILE A 323 26.15 18.02 0.00
CA ILE A 323 25.05 18.75 -0.67
C ILE A 323 25.04 20.21 -0.24
N ASP A 324 24.59 21.09 -1.13
CA ASP A 324 24.37 22.49 -0.81
C ASP A 324 23.01 22.69 -0.16
N VAL A 325 23.02 23.31 1.02
CA VAL A 325 21.83 23.71 1.76
C VAL A 325 21.79 25.22 1.83
N GLN A 326 20.72 25.82 1.29
CA GLN A 326 20.52 27.26 1.38
C GLN A 326 19.61 27.59 2.57
N VAL A 327 20.08 28.48 3.39
CA VAL A 327 19.32 29.01 4.54
C VAL A 327 19.26 30.54 4.48
N LEU A 328 18.21 31.10 5.07
CA LEU A 328 18.08 32.52 5.37
C LEU A 328 18.34 32.73 6.87
N ARG A 329 19.34 33.52 7.20
CA ARG A 329 19.73 33.90 8.59
C ARG A 329 19.93 35.40 8.65
N ASN A 330 19.21 36.11 9.51
CA ASN A 330 19.28 37.57 9.64
C ASN A 330 19.17 38.28 8.29
N ASP A 331 18.20 37.93 7.48
CA ASP A 331 17.94 38.45 6.12
C ASP A 331 19.07 38.20 5.10
N GLN A 332 20.07 37.40 5.43
CA GLN A 332 21.15 37.01 4.52
C GLN A 332 20.95 35.54 4.07
N LYS A 333 21.05 35.33 2.77
CA LYS A 333 21.06 33.97 2.17
C LYS A 333 22.47 33.39 2.31
N LEU A 334 22.57 32.24 2.97
CA LEU A 334 23.82 31.50 3.13
C LEU A 334 23.68 30.15 2.41
N THR A 335 24.74 29.72 1.74
CA THR A 335 24.84 28.36 1.18
C THR A 335 25.88 27.62 1.99
N LEU A 336 25.45 26.53 2.63
CA LEU A 336 26.25 25.73 3.54
C LEU A 336 26.43 24.32 2.96
N PRO A 337 27.68 23.85 2.77
CA PRO A 337 27.92 22.46 2.34
C PRO A 337 27.70 21.52 3.53
N VAL A 338 26.76 20.62 3.37
CA VAL A 338 26.40 19.63 4.40
C VAL A 338 26.80 18.23 3.93
N THR A 339 27.61 17.54 4.72
CA THR A 339 27.94 16.13 4.49
C THR A 339 26.85 15.25 5.10
N ILE A 340 26.07 14.58 4.28
CA ILE A 340 25.00 13.70 4.73
C ILE A 340 25.58 12.50 5.50
N GLN A 341 25.00 12.21 6.67
CA GLN A 341 25.27 10.99 7.42
C GLN A 341 24.19 9.95 7.21
N GLU A 342 24.40 8.75 7.69
CA GLU A 342 23.37 7.74 7.77
C GLU A 342 22.40 8.08 8.91
N PHE A 343 21.09 7.87 8.68
CA PHE A 343 20.09 8.05 9.72
C PHE A 343 20.38 7.08 10.88
N PRO A 344 20.49 7.55 12.12
CA PRO A 344 20.79 6.69 13.25
C PRO A 344 19.68 5.66 13.45
N ASP A 345 20.08 4.39 13.53
CA ASP A 345 19.15 3.30 13.81
C ASP A 345 18.65 3.43 15.25
N SER A 346 17.34 3.52 15.43
CA SER A 346 16.70 3.60 16.78
C SER A 346 16.66 2.24 17.49
N SER A 347 17.41 1.26 17.02
CA SER A 347 17.45 -0.12 17.53
C SER A 347 18.74 -0.45 18.29
N SER A 348 19.36 0.56 18.95
CA SER A 348 20.44 0.32 19.93
C SER A 348 19.95 0.61 21.35
#